data_9abcf5c55d32adab78c5b53644f8c3bc
#
_entry.id   9abcf5c55d32adab78c5b53644f8c3bc
#
_cell.length_a   1.000
_cell.length_b   1.000
_cell.length_c   1.000
_cell.angle_alpha   90.00
_cell.angle_beta   90.00
_cell.angle_gamma   90.00
#
_symmetry.space_group_name_H-M   'P 1'
#
loop_
_entity.id
_entity.type
_entity.pdbx_description
1 polymer ?
#
loop_
_entity_poly.entity_id
_entity_poly.type
_entity_poly.pdbx_seq_one_letter_code
_entity_poly.pdbx_strand_id
1 'polypeptide(L)'
;MSNVIKISDYSPICMTNPYTARTVWKVISDMEPYDNEVVIDFDGMVSMSCQCINCIFGELIRQIGVEKFKKNLIFKNLSYALKSLILMIVNENLK
;
A
#
# COMPACT_ATOMS: atom_id res chain seq x y z
N MET A 1 -12.21 16.47 -1.68
CA MET A 1 -10.93 16.11 -2.30
C MET A 1 -10.75 14.60 -2.27
N SER A 2 -10.33 14.05 -3.39
CA SER A 2 -10.08 12.61 -3.45
C SER A 2 -8.66 12.32 -2.97
N ASN A 3 -8.55 11.40 -2.01
CA ASN A 3 -7.26 10.91 -1.54
C ASN A 3 -6.90 9.69 -2.40
N VAL A 4 -6.24 9.94 -3.52
CA VAL A 4 -5.86 8.89 -4.47
C VAL A 4 -4.36 8.95 -4.70
N ILE A 5 -3.71 7.79 -4.64
CA ILE A 5 -2.31 7.66 -4.99
C ILE A 5 -2.17 6.57 -6.06
N LYS A 6 -1.42 6.87 -7.13
CA LYS A 6 -1.08 5.90 -8.16
C LYS A 6 0.37 5.49 -7.95
N ILE A 7 0.58 4.25 -7.58
CA ILE A 7 1.92 3.77 -7.20
C ILE A 7 2.92 3.86 -8.36
N SER A 8 2.46 3.60 -9.59
CA SER A 8 3.33 3.66 -10.76
C SER A 8 3.89 5.05 -11.04
N ASP A 9 3.31 6.10 -10.48
CA ASP A 9 3.88 7.46 -10.58
C ASP A 9 5.21 7.57 -9.83
N TYR A 10 5.44 6.71 -8.85
CA TYR A 10 6.67 6.69 -8.05
C TYR A 10 7.67 5.67 -8.56
N SER A 11 7.20 4.53 -9.05
CA SER A 11 8.04 3.46 -9.56
C SER A 11 7.25 2.63 -10.56
N PRO A 12 7.28 2.99 -11.84
CA PRO A 12 6.48 2.27 -12.85
C PRO A 12 6.95 0.83 -13.02
N ILE A 13 6.00 -0.04 -13.31
CA ILE A 13 6.18 -1.47 -13.59
C ILE A 13 6.59 -2.27 -12.36
N CYS A 14 7.72 -1.93 -11.75
CA CYS A 14 8.31 -2.76 -10.70
C CYS A 14 8.89 -1.89 -9.59
N MET A 15 8.52 -2.16 -8.35
CA MET A 15 9.05 -1.44 -7.20
C MET A 15 9.90 -2.38 -6.36
N THR A 16 11.20 -2.10 -6.29
CA THR A 16 12.16 -2.88 -5.51
C THR A 16 12.98 -2.01 -4.56
N ASN A 17 12.91 -0.69 -4.71
CA ASN A 17 13.69 0.24 -3.90
C ASN A 17 12.93 0.62 -2.63
N PRO A 18 13.45 0.26 -1.43
CA PRO A 18 12.75 0.58 -0.19
C PRO A 18 12.63 2.08 0.10
N TYR A 19 13.51 2.92 -0.45
CA TYR A 19 13.37 4.36 -0.30
C TYR A 19 12.15 4.89 -1.05
N THR A 20 11.90 4.37 -2.24
CA THR A 20 10.69 4.70 -3.01
C THR A 20 9.44 4.24 -2.26
N ALA A 21 9.48 3.03 -1.71
CA ALA A 21 8.37 2.51 -0.92
C ALA A 21 8.08 3.39 0.29
N ARG A 22 9.12 3.86 0.95
CA ARG A 22 8.98 4.74 2.10
C ARG A 22 8.35 6.08 1.72
N THR A 23 8.70 6.61 0.54
CA THR A 23 8.07 7.82 0.02
C THR A 23 6.57 7.61 -0.22
N VAL A 24 6.20 6.47 -0.81
CA VAL A 24 4.79 6.11 -1.03
C VAL A 24 4.06 6.00 0.31
N TRP A 25 4.64 5.31 1.29
CA TRP A 25 4.07 5.20 2.62
C TRP A 25 3.82 6.58 3.24
N LYS A 26 4.79 7.48 3.11
CA LYS A 26 4.65 8.83 3.67
C LYS A 26 3.50 9.60 3.02
N VAL A 27 3.36 9.51 1.70
CA VAL A 27 2.26 10.17 0.98
C VAL A 27 0.91 9.64 1.47
N ILE A 28 0.79 8.32 1.59
CA ILE A 28 -0.45 7.71 2.10
C ILE A 28 -0.69 8.14 3.55
N SER A 29 0.34 8.13 4.35
CA SER A 29 0.25 8.51 5.76
C SER A 29 -0.22 9.96 5.93
N ASP A 30 0.25 10.85 5.06
CA ASP A 30 -0.14 12.26 5.06
C ASP A 30 -1.61 12.45 4.66
N MET A 31 -2.22 11.47 4.01
CA MET A 31 -3.66 11.49 3.70
C MET A 31 -4.52 11.08 4.89
N GLU A 32 -3.91 10.77 6.01
CA GLU A 32 -4.58 10.39 7.27
C GLU A 32 -5.55 9.22 7.09
N PRO A 33 -5.05 8.02 6.73
CA PRO A 33 -5.90 6.87 6.42
C PRO A 33 -6.68 6.34 7.62
N TYR A 34 -6.32 6.70 8.83
CA TYR A 34 -7.09 6.33 10.01
C TYR A 34 -8.48 6.98 9.97
N ASP A 35 -8.56 8.23 9.51
CA ASP A 35 -9.80 9.01 9.50
C ASP A 35 -10.44 9.12 8.12
N ASN A 36 -9.69 8.87 7.05
CA ASN A 36 -10.14 9.10 5.68
C ASN A 36 -9.94 7.86 4.81
N GLU A 37 -10.82 7.69 3.82
CA GLU A 37 -10.61 6.68 2.80
C GLU A 37 -9.50 7.13 1.85
N VAL A 38 -8.59 6.21 1.53
CA VAL A 38 -7.48 6.44 0.60
C VAL A 38 -7.55 5.38 -0.49
N VAL A 39 -7.58 5.82 -1.73
CA VAL A 39 -7.58 4.92 -2.89
C VAL A 39 -6.15 4.72 -3.35
N ILE A 40 -5.73 3.48 -3.43
CA ILE A 40 -4.39 3.10 -3.89
C ILE A 40 -4.54 2.39 -5.22
N ASP A 41 -4.09 3.05 -6.29
CA ASP A 41 -4.23 2.56 -7.65
C ASP A 41 -2.94 1.88 -8.09
N PHE A 42 -3.06 0.61 -8.49
CA PHE A 42 -1.93 -0.21 -8.92
C PHE A 42 -1.82 -0.28 -10.44
N ASP A 43 -2.59 0.51 -11.19
CA ASP A 43 -2.49 0.52 -12.63
C ASP A 43 -1.04 0.84 -13.06
N GLY A 44 -0.52 0.03 -13.99
CA GLY A 44 0.87 0.18 -14.42
C GLY A 44 1.89 -0.56 -13.56
N MET A 45 1.47 -1.18 -12.46
CA MET A 45 2.35 -1.98 -11.59
C MET A 45 2.24 -3.46 -11.93
N VAL A 46 3.38 -4.09 -12.19
CA VAL A 46 3.44 -5.53 -12.44
C VAL A 46 3.88 -6.28 -11.18
N SER A 47 4.89 -5.76 -10.48
CA SER A 47 5.41 -6.43 -9.29
C SER A 47 5.96 -5.43 -8.27
N MET A 48 6.01 -5.90 -7.02
CA MET A 48 6.65 -5.18 -5.92
C MET A 48 7.38 -6.21 -5.06
N SER A 49 8.56 -5.85 -4.55
CA SER A 49 9.26 -6.74 -3.63
C SER A 49 8.51 -6.85 -2.31
N CYS A 50 8.68 -7.97 -1.62
CA CYS A 50 8.09 -8.16 -0.29
C CYS A 50 8.55 -7.09 0.69
N GLN A 51 9.81 -6.66 0.58
CA GLN A 51 10.33 -5.59 1.41
C GLN A 51 9.58 -4.29 1.18
N CYS A 52 9.30 -3.93 -0.07
CA CYS A 52 8.56 -2.71 -0.40
C CYS A 52 7.11 -2.80 0.07
N ILE A 53 6.46 -3.95 -0.13
CA ILE A 53 5.10 -4.17 0.36
C ILE A 53 5.04 -4.00 1.87
N ASN A 54 6.01 -4.57 2.57
CA ASN A 54 6.07 -4.44 4.04
C ASN A 54 6.35 -3.00 4.48
N CYS A 55 7.21 -2.28 3.75
CA CYS A 55 7.50 -0.87 4.06
C CYS A 55 6.28 0.03 3.92
N ILE A 56 5.37 -0.30 3.02
CA ILE A 56 4.15 0.47 2.81
C ILE A 56 3.00 -0.10 3.66
N PHE A 57 2.59 -1.31 3.35
CA PHE A 57 1.35 -1.86 3.90
C PHE A 57 1.54 -2.49 5.28
N GLY A 58 2.69 -3.07 5.54
CA GLY A 58 3.03 -3.54 6.88
C GLY A 58 3.09 -2.39 7.88
N GLU A 59 3.70 -1.28 7.50
CA GLU A 59 3.74 -0.09 8.36
C GLU A 59 2.35 0.51 8.55
N LEU A 60 1.55 0.58 7.49
CA LEU A 60 0.20 1.13 7.59
C LEU A 60 -0.68 0.31 8.53
N ILE A 61 -0.61 -1.02 8.44
CA ILE A 61 -1.44 -1.85 9.31
C ILE A 61 -1.02 -1.73 10.78
N ARG A 62 0.26 -1.56 11.05
CA ARG A 62 0.74 -1.30 12.41
C ARG A 62 0.32 0.08 12.91
N GLN A 63 0.22 1.05 12.01
CA GLN A 63 -0.09 2.43 12.33
C GLN A 63 -1.59 2.64 12.61
N ILE A 64 -2.46 2.06 11.79
CA ILE A 64 -3.89 2.33 11.86
C ILE A 64 -4.73 1.14 12.32
N GLY A 65 -4.14 -0.05 12.40
CA GLY A 65 -4.85 -1.25 12.80
C GLY A 65 -5.55 -1.94 11.65
N VAL A 66 -5.86 -3.22 11.83
CA VAL A 66 -6.43 -4.07 10.78
C VAL A 66 -7.81 -3.59 10.32
N GLU A 67 -8.64 -3.14 11.26
CA GLU A 67 -10.01 -2.71 10.92
C GLU A 67 -10.00 -1.49 10.03
N LYS A 68 -9.22 -0.47 10.38
CA LYS A 68 -9.09 0.74 9.58
C LYS A 68 -8.39 0.45 8.26
N PHE A 69 -7.40 -0.44 8.27
CA PHE A 69 -6.72 -0.87 7.07
C PHE A 69 -7.71 -1.44 6.05
N LYS A 70 -8.58 -2.35 6.48
CA LYS A 70 -9.57 -2.97 5.60
C LYS A 70 -10.66 -1.99 5.18
N LYS A 71 -11.05 -1.08 6.06
CA LYS A 71 -12.15 -0.16 5.81
C LYS A 71 -11.74 1.03 4.96
N ASN A 72 -10.60 1.62 5.26
CA ASN A 72 -10.21 2.92 4.69
C ASN A 72 -9.24 2.85 3.52
N LEU A 73 -8.55 1.72 3.32
CA LEU A 73 -7.68 1.57 2.15
C LEU A 73 -8.44 0.83 1.06
N ILE A 74 -8.63 1.50 -0.07
CA ILE A 74 -9.35 0.97 -1.23
C ILE A 74 -8.34 0.71 -2.32
N PHE A 75 -8.20 -0.57 -2.73
CA PHE A 75 -7.26 -0.96 -3.76
C PHE A 75 -7.93 -1.04 -5.11
N LYS A 76 -7.35 -0.38 -6.12
CA LYS A 76 -7.83 -0.42 -7.51
C LYS A 76 -6.76 -1.02 -8.41
N ASN A 77 -7.22 -1.74 -9.43
CA ASN A 77 -6.36 -2.33 -10.45
C ASN A 77 -5.29 -3.25 -9.86
N LEU A 78 -5.64 -3.93 -8.78
CA LEU A 78 -4.73 -4.82 -8.06
C LEU A 78 -4.73 -6.20 -8.73
N SER A 79 -3.55 -6.63 -9.21
CA SER A 79 -3.41 -7.95 -9.80
C SER A 79 -3.53 -9.02 -8.73
N TYR A 80 -3.87 -10.24 -9.16
CA TYR A 80 -3.97 -11.37 -8.24
C TYR A 80 -2.64 -11.64 -7.52
N ALA A 81 -1.53 -11.56 -8.27
CA ALA A 81 -0.20 -11.80 -7.69
C ALA A 81 0.13 -10.79 -6.59
N LEU A 82 -0.10 -9.50 -6.85
CA LEU A 82 0.15 -8.46 -5.85
C LEU A 82 -0.81 -8.58 -4.67
N LYS A 83 -2.06 -8.91 -4.92
CA LYS A 83 -3.05 -9.12 -3.86
C LYS A 83 -2.60 -10.22 -2.91
N SER A 84 -2.12 -11.34 -3.45
CA SER A 84 -1.64 -12.47 -2.64
C SER A 84 -0.47 -12.06 -1.76
N LEU A 85 0.48 -11.29 -2.30
CA LEU A 85 1.63 -10.82 -1.54
C LEU A 85 1.21 -9.85 -0.42
N ILE A 86 0.31 -8.93 -0.72
CA ILE A 86 -0.19 -7.98 0.27
C ILE A 86 -0.90 -8.71 1.41
N LEU A 87 -1.75 -9.68 1.08
CA LEU A 87 -2.45 -10.47 2.09
C LEU A 87 -1.49 -11.24 2.97
N MET A 88 -0.42 -11.80 2.39
CA MET A 88 0.60 -12.50 3.16
C MET A 88 1.27 -11.57 4.17
N ILE A 89 1.67 -10.37 3.74
CA ILE A 89 2.31 -9.39 4.60
C ILE A 89 1.35 -8.89 5.68
N VAL A 90 0.09 -8.66 5.33
CA VAL A 90 -0.94 -8.27 6.30
C VAL A 90 -1.08 -9.33 7.38
N ASN A 91 -1.17 -10.61 7.00
CA ASN A 91 -1.31 -11.71 7.95
C ASN A 91 -0.09 -11.82 8.87
N GLU A 92 1.11 -11.60 8.36
CA GLU A 92 2.32 -11.61 9.18
C GLU A 92 2.32 -10.50 10.23
N ASN A 93 1.75 -9.36 9.92
CA ASN A 93 1.71 -8.22 10.83
C ASN A 93 0.55 -8.28 11.83
N LEU A 94 -0.31 -9.27 11.73
CA LEU A 94 -1.40 -9.50 12.69
C LEU A 94 -1.00 -10.40 13.85
N LYS A 95 0.16 -11.01 13.77
CA LYS A 95 0.64 -11.92 14.80
C LYS A 95 1.28 -11.18 15.96
#